data_5996eb5f8a9b6f0dfd23c05e8a24d3a7
#
_entry.id   5996eb5f8a9b6f0dfd23c05e8a24d3a7
#
_cell.length_a   1.000
_cell.length_b   1.000
_cell.length_c   1.000
_cell.angle_alpha   90.00
_cell.angle_beta   90.00
_cell.angle_gamma   90.00
#
_symmetry.space_group_name_H-M   'P 1'
#
loop_
_entity.id
_entity.type
_entity.pdbx_description
1 polymer ?
#
loop_
_entity_poly.entity_id
_entity_poly.type
_entity_poly.pdbx_seq_one_letter_code
_entity_poly.pdbx_strand_id
1 'polypeptide(L)'
;MIEFDNLSEKKDNQHITLENGNVFLTNYQTIVITVNCAGVMGKGIALQAKDLFPDAFLYYKDLCDKDKMHMGVPVLYNKRSNSLQTTDKEYKKLLLFPTKQHWKMPANIVSIEKGLQWLVDNYKKCGIKSLAIPALGCGNGGLEWRDVGPLLYKYLGKMNIPVQIFLPRQNIPKKHLTEKFLLTEPPKITDY
;
A
#
# COMPACT_ATOMS: atom_id res chain seq x y z
N MET A 1 31.70 -25.20 26.20
CA MET A 1 30.42 -25.40 25.50
C MET A 1 29.61 -24.15 25.77
N ILE A 2 29.63 -23.20 24.85
CA ILE A 2 28.95 -21.90 24.98
C ILE A 2 27.72 -22.00 24.09
N GLU A 3 26.55 -22.10 24.72
CA GLU A 3 25.26 -22.01 24.04
C GLU A 3 25.07 -20.55 23.57
N PHE A 4 25.04 -20.37 22.25
CA PHE A 4 24.56 -19.14 21.68
C PHE A 4 23.03 -19.19 21.68
N ASP A 5 22.42 -18.56 22.66
CA ASP A 5 21.00 -18.22 22.64
C ASP A 5 20.71 -17.38 21.40
N ASN A 6 20.03 -18.01 20.44
CA ASN A 6 19.34 -17.30 19.35
C ASN A 6 18.15 -16.53 19.91
N LEU A 7 18.40 -15.39 20.51
CA LEU A 7 17.41 -14.36 20.71
C LEU A 7 17.06 -13.79 19.34
N SER A 8 16.08 -14.40 18.67
CA SER A 8 15.37 -13.74 17.59
C SER A 8 14.72 -12.50 18.19
N GLU A 9 15.34 -11.33 17.99
CA GLU A 9 14.74 -10.05 18.33
C GLU A 9 13.35 -9.99 17.69
N LYS A 10 12.31 -10.12 18.53
CA LYS A 10 10.95 -9.77 18.14
C LYS A 10 10.98 -8.28 17.80
N LYS A 11 11.07 -7.96 16.54
CA LYS A 11 11.03 -6.61 16.05
C LYS A 11 9.66 -6.04 16.41
N ASP A 12 9.65 -5.17 17.40
CA ASP A 12 8.44 -4.52 17.89
C ASP A 12 7.91 -3.62 16.77
N ASN A 13 6.72 -3.92 16.24
CA ASN A 13 6.11 -3.19 15.11
C ASN A 13 5.46 -1.86 15.55
N GLN A 14 5.95 -1.22 16.61
CA GLN A 14 5.45 0.05 17.15
C GLN A 14 5.39 1.20 16.11
N HIS A 15 6.09 1.07 14.99
CA HIS A 15 6.06 2.05 13.89
C HIS A 15 4.83 1.90 12.99
N ILE A 16 3.99 0.86 13.18
CA ILE A 16 2.77 0.62 12.40
C ILE A 16 1.55 1.00 13.26
N THR A 17 0.69 1.84 12.72
CA THR A 17 -0.63 2.16 13.30
C THR A 17 -1.76 1.73 12.38
N LEU A 18 -2.89 1.33 13.00
CA LEU A 18 -4.14 1.07 12.28
C LEU A 18 -5.03 2.30 12.38
N GLU A 19 -5.47 2.82 11.24
CA GLU A 19 -6.22 4.05 11.15
C GLU A 19 -7.60 3.82 10.52
N ASN A 20 -8.56 4.63 10.94
CA ASN A 20 -9.85 4.73 10.29
C ASN A 20 -9.95 6.04 9.51
N GLY A 21 -10.76 6.07 8.46
CA GLY A 21 -11.07 7.31 7.75
C GLY A 21 -10.49 7.40 6.36
N ASN A 22 -10.13 8.62 5.94
CA ASN A 22 -9.67 8.90 4.59
C ASN A 22 -8.14 9.02 4.56
N VAL A 23 -7.49 8.14 3.82
CA VAL A 23 -6.03 8.12 3.66
C VAL A 23 -5.45 9.43 3.12
N PHE A 24 -6.23 10.21 2.36
CA PHE A 24 -5.78 11.52 1.83
C PHE A 24 -5.68 12.62 2.90
N LEU A 25 -6.24 12.38 4.10
CA LEU A 25 -6.12 13.31 5.24
C LEU A 25 -4.89 13.04 6.10
N THR A 26 -4.06 12.06 5.73
CA THR A 26 -2.80 11.77 6.43
C THR A 26 -1.81 12.92 6.29
N ASN A 27 -0.97 13.10 7.30
CA ASN A 27 0.22 13.96 7.25
C ASN A 27 1.48 13.21 6.76
N TYR A 28 1.41 11.91 6.49
CA TYR A 28 2.53 11.12 6.00
C TYR A 28 2.90 11.48 4.55
N GLN A 29 4.20 11.38 4.25
CA GLN A 29 4.77 11.82 2.98
C GLN A 29 4.24 11.04 1.77
N THR A 30 4.12 9.73 1.88
CA THR A 30 3.76 8.86 0.76
C THR A 30 2.41 8.22 0.98
N ILE A 31 1.52 8.34 0.01
CA ILE A 31 0.20 7.71 -0.01
C ILE A 31 0.20 6.61 -1.06
N VAL A 32 -0.22 5.41 -0.66
CA VAL A 32 -0.41 4.29 -1.58
C VAL A 32 -1.79 4.37 -2.22
N ILE A 33 -1.82 4.35 -3.55
CA ILE A 33 -3.05 4.36 -4.36
C ILE A 33 -3.18 3.02 -5.07
N THR A 34 -4.20 2.24 -4.72
CA THR A 34 -4.51 0.99 -5.43
C THR A 34 -5.04 1.27 -6.82
N VAL A 35 -4.40 0.70 -7.83
CA VAL A 35 -4.74 0.89 -9.24
C VAL A 35 -4.89 -0.45 -9.97
N ASN A 36 -5.32 -0.41 -11.24
CA ASN A 36 -5.26 -1.52 -12.18
C ASN A 36 -4.20 -1.26 -13.26
N CYS A 37 -4.00 -2.22 -14.17
CA CYS A 37 -3.08 -2.03 -15.30
C CYS A 37 -3.76 -1.52 -16.58
N ALA A 38 -5.07 -1.22 -16.53
CA ALA A 38 -5.88 -0.81 -17.68
C ALA A 38 -6.11 0.72 -17.79
N GLY A 39 -5.45 1.53 -16.97
CA GLY A 39 -5.54 3.00 -17.05
C GLY A 39 -6.84 3.62 -16.53
N VAL A 40 -7.62 2.90 -15.70
CA VAL A 40 -8.94 3.35 -15.23
C VAL A 40 -8.92 3.66 -13.74
N MET A 41 -9.25 4.89 -13.38
CA MET A 41 -9.47 5.36 -12.01
C MET A 41 -10.93 5.81 -11.85
N GLY A 42 -11.86 4.84 -11.79
CA GLY A 42 -13.32 5.11 -11.84
C GLY A 42 -14.07 4.92 -10.52
N LYS A 43 -13.44 4.38 -9.47
CA LYS A 43 -14.11 4.10 -8.18
C LYS A 43 -13.12 4.16 -7.01
N GLY A 44 -13.66 4.36 -5.80
CA GLY A 44 -12.92 4.26 -4.53
C GLY A 44 -11.75 5.23 -4.43
N ILE A 45 -10.65 4.75 -3.87
CA ILE A 45 -9.43 5.56 -3.64
C ILE A 45 -8.81 6.04 -4.97
N ALA A 46 -8.89 5.26 -6.04
CA ALA A 46 -8.35 5.64 -7.34
C ALA A 46 -9.10 6.85 -7.92
N LEU A 47 -10.44 6.87 -7.85
CA LEU A 47 -11.23 8.02 -8.28
C LEU A 47 -10.88 9.27 -7.48
N GLN A 48 -10.81 9.17 -6.14
CA GLN A 48 -10.42 10.30 -5.30
C GLN A 48 -9.00 10.78 -5.64
N ALA A 49 -8.06 9.87 -5.91
CA ALA A 49 -6.70 10.24 -6.34
C ALA A 49 -6.70 10.98 -7.68
N LYS A 50 -7.53 10.55 -8.64
CA LYS A 50 -7.68 11.24 -9.92
C LYS A 50 -8.17 12.68 -9.75
N ASP A 51 -9.15 12.89 -8.85
CA ASP A 51 -9.74 14.22 -8.62
C ASP A 51 -8.76 15.14 -7.87
N LEU A 52 -8.03 14.61 -6.89
CA LEU A 52 -7.07 15.37 -6.07
C LEU A 52 -5.72 15.59 -6.76
N PHE A 53 -5.29 14.67 -7.64
CA PHE A 53 -3.99 14.66 -8.29
C PHE A 53 -4.13 14.36 -9.80
N PRO A 54 -4.73 15.25 -10.60
CA PRO A 54 -5.00 15.00 -12.02
C PRO A 54 -3.72 14.72 -12.83
N ASP A 55 -2.60 15.35 -12.49
CA ASP A 55 -1.31 15.08 -13.13
C ASP A 55 -0.81 13.66 -12.89
N ALA A 56 -1.04 13.12 -11.67
CA ALA A 56 -0.69 11.73 -11.35
C ALA A 56 -1.56 10.75 -12.13
N PHE A 57 -2.83 11.08 -12.36
CA PHE A 57 -3.71 10.29 -13.21
C PHE A 57 -3.22 10.27 -14.67
N LEU A 58 -2.83 11.42 -15.22
CA LEU A 58 -2.29 11.47 -16.59
C LEU A 58 -1.00 10.65 -16.72
N TYR A 59 -0.11 10.76 -15.74
CA TYR A 59 1.10 9.93 -15.67
C TYR A 59 0.79 8.43 -15.61
N TYR A 60 -0.13 8.03 -14.73
CA TYR A 60 -0.57 6.64 -14.62
C TYR A 60 -1.16 6.12 -15.92
N LYS A 61 -2.02 6.92 -16.56
CA LYS A 61 -2.64 6.56 -17.84
C LYS A 61 -1.59 6.35 -18.92
N ASP A 62 -0.61 7.24 -19.04
CA ASP A 62 0.51 7.11 -19.98
C ASP A 62 1.31 5.82 -19.76
N LEU A 63 1.55 5.45 -18.49
CA LEU A 63 2.20 4.17 -18.14
C LEU A 63 1.39 2.95 -18.62
N CYS A 64 0.07 3.00 -18.45
CA CYS A 64 -0.81 1.92 -18.90
C CYS A 64 -0.87 1.86 -20.43
N ASP A 65 -1.03 3.00 -21.10
CA ASP A 65 -1.09 3.09 -22.57
C ASP A 65 0.22 2.59 -23.24
N LYS A 66 1.34 2.67 -22.51
CA LYS A 66 2.68 2.20 -22.94
C LYS A 66 3.05 0.81 -22.42
N ASP A 67 2.10 0.10 -21.83
CA ASP A 67 2.32 -1.22 -21.20
C ASP A 67 3.50 -1.23 -20.19
N LYS A 68 3.60 -0.16 -19.39
CA LYS A 68 4.63 0.00 -18.33
C LYS A 68 4.08 -0.18 -16.92
N MET A 69 2.79 -0.45 -16.77
CA MET A 69 2.15 -0.73 -15.49
C MET A 69 1.93 -2.24 -15.36
N HIS A 70 2.66 -2.89 -14.46
CA HIS A 70 2.64 -4.34 -14.31
C HIS A 70 2.19 -4.76 -12.90
N MET A 71 1.46 -5.87 -12.82
CA MET A 71 1.02 -6.46 -11.56
C MET A 71 2.22 -6.77 -10.65
N GLY A 72 2.10 -6.37 -9.37
CA GLY A 72 3.14 -6.61 -8.37
C GLY A 72 4.37 -5.70 -8.49
N VAL A 73 4.34 -4.68 -9.36
CA VAL A 73 5.42 -3.70 -9.49
C VAL A 73 4.86 -2.30 -9.27
N PRO A 74 4.88 -1.78 -8.03
CA PRO A 74 4.47 -0.42 -7.73
C PRO A 74 5.32 0.63 -8.43
N VAL A 75 4.70 1.76 -8.80
CA VAL A 75 5.38 2.89 -9.45
C VAL A 75 5.21 4.15 -8.63
N LEU A 76 6.32 4.82 -8.30
CA LEU A 76 6.31 6.06 -7.55
C LEU A 76 6.07 7.25 -8.48
N TYR A 77 4.99 7.99 -8.24
CA TYR A 77 4.77 9.31 -8.80
C TYR A 77 5.36 10.36 -7.86
N ASN A 78 6.34 11.11 -8.32
CA ASN A 78 7.12 12.06 -7.54
C ASN A 78 7.33 13.37 -8.32
N LYS A 79 6.28 13.93 -8.90
CA LYS A 79 6.38 15.19 -9.62
C LYS A 79 6.27 16.37 -8.65
N ARG A 80 7.31 17.18 -8.55
CA ARG A 80 7.21 18.50 -7.92
C ARG A 80 6.24 19.35 -8.73
N SER A 81 5.20 19.87 -8.10
CA SER A 81 4.37 20.90 -8.69
C SER A 81 5.25 22.12 -8.94
N ASN A 82 5.35 22.56 -10.20
CA ASN A 82 6.00 23.84 -10.56
C ASN A 82 5.10 25.05 -10.23
N SER A 83 4.04 24.87 -9.44
CA SER A 83 3.20 25.99 -9.02
C SER A 83 3.97 26.83 -8.00
N LEU A 84 4.28 28.05 -8.35
CA LEU A 84 4.89 29.12 -7.52
C LEU A 84 4.06 29.47 -6.25
N GLN A 85 3.02 28.74 -5.94
CA GLN A 85 2.05 29.02 -4.84
C GLN A 85 2.00 27.97 -3.74
N THR A 86 2.79 26.91 -3.76
CA THR A 86 2.88 26.01 -2.62
C THR A 86 3.97 26.46 -1.70
N THR A 87 3.61 27.12 -0.59
CA THR A 87 4.42 27.13 0.63
C THR A 87 4.88 25.70 0.91
N ASP A 88 6.08 25.51 1.46
CA ASP A 88 6.76 24.23 1.77
C ASP A 88 5.95 23.17 2.56
N LYS A 89 4.66 23.32 2.68
CA LYS A 89 3.74 22.39 3.32
C LYS A 89 3.40 21.24 2.37
N GLU A 90 4.17 20.17 2.57
CA GLU A 90 3.79 18.81 2.25
C GLU A 90 3.68 18.41 0.77
N TYR A 91 4.82 18.25 0.20
CA TYR A 91 5.00 17.49 -1.00
C TYR A 91 4.61 16.01 -0.80
N LYS A 92 3.42 15.62 -1.27
CA LYS A 92 2.95 14.23 -1.22
C LYS A 92 3.53 13.43 -2.39
N LYS A 93 4.08 12.26 -2.07
CA LYS A 93 4.41 11.22 -3.05
C LYS A 93 3.23 10.28 -3.18
N LEU A 94 2.94 9.81 -4.38
CA LEU A 94 1.92 8.79 -4.61
C LEU A 94 2.59 7.50 -5.09
N LEU A 95 2.37 6.41 -4.38
CA LEU A 95 2.80 5.09 -4.81
C LEU A 95 1.63 4.38 -5.49
N LEU A 96 1.66 4.33 -6.81
CA LEU A 96 0.68 3.63 -7.64
C LEU A 96 0.92 2.13 -7.49
N PHE A 97 -0.03 1.43 -6.88
CA PHE A 97 0.13 0.02 -6.50
C PHE A 97 -0.87 -0.85 -7.29
N PRO A 98 -0.41 -1.57 -8.33
CA PRO A 98 -1.28 -2.40 -9.17
C PRO A 98 -1.77 -3.63 -8.42
N THR A 99 -3.06 -3.65 -8.09
CA THR A 99 -3.72 -4.76 -7.39
C THR A 99 -4.59 -5.61 -8.32
N LYS A 100 -4.84 -5.14 -9.55
CA LYS A 100 -5.69 -5.77 -10.55
C LYS A 100 -5.08 -5.61 -11.94
N GLN A 101 -5.22 -6.62 -12.79
CA GLN A 101 -4.88 -6.48 -14.21
C GLN A 101 -5.90 -5.57 -14.92
N HIS A 102 -7.18 -5.79 -14.69
CA HIS A 102 -8.26 -5.01 -15.30
C HIS A 102 -9.26 -4.58 -14.22
N TRP A 103 -9.91 -3.42 -14.39
CA TRP A 103 -10.83 -2.85 -13.39
C TRP A 103 -12.05 -3.73 -13.08
N LYS A 104 -12.49 -4.58 -14.00
CA LYS A 104 -13.58 -5.56 -13.82
C LYS A 104 -13.16 -6.80 -13.02
N MET A 105 -11.88 -7.10 -12.94
CA MET A 105 -11.37 -8.30 -12.27
C MET A 105 -11.25 -8.09 -10.75
N PRO A 106 -11.25 -9.16 -9.95
CA PRO A 106 -10.90 -9.08 -8.54
C PRO A 106 -9.43 -8.67 -8.35
N ALA A 107 -9.09 -8.24 -7.14
CA ALA A 107 -7.69 -8.03 -6.77
C ALA A 107 -6.98 -9.39 -6.64
N ASN A 108 -5.70 -9.40 -7.00
CA ASN A 108 -4.86 -10.59 -6.92
C ASN A 108 -3.90 -10.50 -5.73
N ILE A 109 -4.08 -11.37 -4.74
CA ILE A 109 -3.31 -11.35 -3.50
C ILE A 109 -1.83 -11.71 -3.72
N VAL A 110 -1.51 -12.59 -4.68
CA VAL A 110 -0.13 -12.92 -5.07
C VAL A 110 0.59 -11.68 -5.58
N SER A 111 -0.08 -10.91 -6.43
CA SER A 111 0.48 -9.66 -6.96
C SER A 111 0.61 -8.58 -5.87
N ILE A 112 -0.30 -8.56 -4.90
CA ILE A 112 -0.18 -7.68 -3.73
C ILE A 112 1.06 -8.05 -2.92
N GLU A 113 1.29 -9.33 -2.68
CA GLU A 113 2.48 -9.81 -1.96
C GLU A 113 3.78 -9.44 -2.69
N LYS A 114 3.84 -9.66 -4.01
CA LYS A 114 4.98 -9.24 -4.84
C LYS A 114 5.22 -7.72 -4.75
N GLY A 115 4.16 -6.93 -4.79
CA GLY A 115 4.26 -5.48 -4.67
C GLY A 115 4.72 -5.02 -3.29
N LEU A 116 4.32 -5.71 -2.23
CA LEU A 116 4.77 -5.44 -0.87
C LEU A 116 6.26 -5.81 -0.71
N GLN A 117 6.71 -6.92 -1.28
CA GLN A 117 8.13 -7.25 -1.31
C GLN A 117 8.93 -6.18 -2.08
N TRP A 118 8.45 -5.78 -3.26
CA TRP A 118 9.07 -4.68 -4.01
C TRP A 118 9.18 -3.40 -3.18
N LEU A 119 8.13 -3.05 -2.43
CA LEU A 119 8.12 -1.87 -1.56
C LEU A 119 9.19 -1.96 -0.47
N VAL A 120 9.29 -3.10 0.22
CA VAL A 120 10.32 -3.34 1.25
C VAL A 120 11.73 -3.19 0.68
N ASP A 121 11.97 -3.69 -0.52
CA ASP A 121 13.29 -3.67 -1.15
C ASP A 121 13.68 -2.28 -1.68
N ASN A 122 12.67 -1.44 -1.99
CA ASN A 122 12.90 -0.19 -2.72
C ASN A 122 12.55 1.10 -1.97
N TYR A 123 11.84 1.05 -0.82
CA TYR A 123 11.37 2.27 -0.15
C TYR A 123 12.49 3.27 0.18
N LYS A 124 13.67 2.79 0.57
CA LYS A 124 14.84 3.64 0.84
C LYS A 124 15.34 4.34 -0.41
N LYS A 125 15.50 3.59 -1.52
CA LYS A 125 15.92 4.13 -2.83
C LYS A 125 14.92 5.14 -3.38
N CYS A 126 13.62 4.91 -3.13
CA CYS A 126 12.53 5.81 -3.48
C CYS A 126 12.43 7.04 -2.55
N GLY A 127 13.24 7.11 -1.51
CA GLY A 127 13.20 8.19 -0.52
C GLY A 127 11.85 8.28 0.19
N ILE A 128 11.20 7.15 0.45
CA ILE A 128 9.97 7.06 1.23
C ILE A 128 10.34 7.12 2.72
N LYS A 129 9.86 8.14 3.42
CA LYS A 129 10.19 8.43 4.83
C LYS A 129 9.03 8.13 5.78
N SER A 130 7.80 8.13 5.28
CA SER A 130 6.58 7.72 5.99
C SER A 130 5.55 7.26 4.97
N LEU A 131 4.70 6.29 5.32
CA LEU A 131 3.80 5.61 4.41
C LEU A 131 2.39 5.52 4.97
N ALA A 132 1.42 6.04 4.22
CA ALA A 132 -0.01 5.80 4.44
C ALA A 132 -0.51 4.81 3.38
N ILE A 133 -0.99 3.65 3.80
CA ILE A 133 -1.38 2.56 2.92
C ILE A 133 -2.81 2.09 3.25
N PRO A 134 -3.72 2.00 2.27
CA PRO A 134 -5.03 1.39 2.48
C PRO A 134 -4.92 -0.13 2.58
N ALA A 135 -5.96 -0.78 3.12
CA ALA A 135 -6.09 -2.23 3.05
C ALA A 135 -6.21 -2.69 1.60
N LEU A 136 -5.08 -3.11 1.02
CA LEU A 136 -4.93 -3.40 -0.40
C LEU A 136 -5.93 -4.47 -0.88
N GLY A 137 -6.73 -4.13 -1.88
CA GLY A 137 -7.70 -5.06 -2.45
C GLY A 137 -8.97 -5.30 -1.62
N CYS A 138 -9.09 -4.80 -0.39
CA CYS A 138 -10.24 -5.06 0.49
C CYS A 138 -11.51 -4.26 0.18
N GLY A 139 -11.48 -3.29 -0.71
CA GLY A 139 -12.67 -2.56 -1.16
C GLY A 139 -13.25 -3.17 -2.43
N ASN A 140 -13.19 -2.42 -3.54
CA ASN A 140 -13.62 -2.88 -4.87
C ASN A 140 -12.80 -4.05 -5.42
N GLY A 141 -11.83 -4.57 -4.67
CA GLY A 141 -10.98 -5.71 -5.01
C GLY A 141 -11.55 -7.06 -4.57
N GLY A 142 -12.48 -7.05 -3.61
CA GLY A 142 -13.15 -8.26 -3.13
C GLY A 142 -12.35 -9.10 -2.13
N LEU A 143 -11.15 -8.66 -1.72
CA LEU A 143 -10.37 -9.36 -0.68
C LEU A 143 -10.88 -9.00 0.72
N GLU A 144 -10.63 -9.89 1.66
CA GLU A 144 -10.99 -9.70 3.06
C GLU A 144 -9.79 -9.27 3.91
N TRP A 145 -10.07 -8.44 4.93
CA TRP A 145 -9.05 -7.98 5.88
C TRP A 145 -8.32 -9.13 6.58
N ARG A 146 -9.02 -10.23 6.88
CA ARG A 146 -8.41 -11.40 7.53
C ARG A 146 -7.22 -11.98 6.75
N ASP A 147 -7.22 -11.82 5.42
CA ASP A 147 -6.16 -12.34 4.55
C ASP A 147 -5.09 -11.28 4.28
N VAL A 148 -5.53 -10.02 4.11
CA VAL A 148 -4.65 -8.90 3.72
C VAL A 148 -3.97 -8.26 4.94
N GLY A 149 -4.62 -8.22 6.10
CA GLY A 149 -4.07 -7.61 7.32
C GLY A 149 -2.74 -8.24 7.77
N PRO A 150 -2.68 -9.56 8.00
CA PRO A 150 -1.43 -10.25 8.34
C PRO A 150 -0.35 -10.09 7.25
N LEU A 151 -0.75 -10.11 5.97
CA LEU A 151 0.17 -9.90 4.86
C LEU A 151 0.80 -8.51 4.90
N LEU A 152 0.00 -7.46 5.09
CA LEU A 152 0.50 -6.09 5.24
C LEU A 152 1.46 -6.00 6.43
N TYR A 153 1.08 -6.55 7.58
CA TYR A 153 1.87 -6.47 8.80
C TYR A 153 3.21 -7.18 8.68
N LYS A 154 3.24 -8.36 8.04
CA LYS A 154 4.45 -9.15 7.74
C LYS A 154 5.48 -8.36 6.92
N TYR A 155 5.04 -7.66 5.88
CA TYR A 155 5.94 -6.92 4.99
C TYR A 155 6.30 -5.55 5.55
N LEU A 156 5.31 -4.79 6.01
CA LEU A 156 5.53 -3.43 6.51
C LEU A 156 6.32 -3.42 7.83
N GLY A 157 6.23 -4.47 8.63
CA GLY A 157 7.06 -4.68 9.81
C GLY A 157 8.58 -4.75 9.54
N LYS A 158 8.97 -5.02 8.28
CA LYS A 158 10.39 -5.01 7.87
C LYS A 158 10.90 -3.60 7.53
N MET A 159 10.00 -2.62 7.43
CA MET A 159 10.37 -1.25 7.10
C MET A 159 10.73 -0.48 8.37
N ASN A 160 11.66 0.47 8.25
CA ASN A 160 12.17 1.25 9.38
C ASN A 160 11.69 2.72 9.29
N ILE A 161 10.39 2.89 8.99
CA ILE A 161 9.71 4.17 8.83
C ILE A 161 8.31 4.11 9.44
N PRO A 162 7.71 5.22 9.86
CA PRO A 162 6.33 5.26 10.30
C PRO A 162 5.36 4.81 9.20
N VAL A 163 4.42 3.92 9.54
CA VAL A 163 3.40 3.38 8.64
C VAL A 163 2.02 3.53 9.25
N GLN A 164 1.08 4.08 8.48
CA GLN A 164 -0.36 4.09 8.78
C GLN A 164 -1.08 3.13 7.84
N ILE A 165 -1.73 2.10 8.38
CA ILE A 165 -2.60 1.20 7.61
C ILE A 165 -4.04 1.64 7.80
N PHE A 166 -4.67 2.11 6.72
CA PHE A 166 -6.07 2.52 6.73
C PHE A 166 -6.99 1.32 6.53
N LEU A 167 -7.81 1.05 7.53
CA LEU A 167 -8.73 -0.08 7.56
C LEU A 167 -9.80 0.02 6.47
N PRO A 168 -10.25 -1.10 5.90
CA PRO A 168 -11.33 -1.10 4.93
C PRO A 168 -12.68 -0.83 5.61
N ARG A 169 -13.66 -0.32 4.83
CA ARG A 169 -15.05 -0.15 5.28
C ARG A 169 -15.80 -1.49 5.34
N GLN A 170 -15.22 -2.47 6.03
CA GLN A 170 -15.79 -3.79 6.26
C GLN A 170 -16.11 -3.93 7.75
N ASN A 171 -17.04 -4.80 8.10
CA ASN A 171 -17.24 -5.17 9.50
C ASN A 171 -16.12 -6.14 9.93
N ILE A 172 -15.07 -5.59 10.53
CA ILE A 172 -13.91 -6.36 10.96
C ILE A 172 -14.10 -6.79 12.42
N PRO A 173 -14.10 -8.10 12.72
CA PRO A 173 -14.12 -8.56 14.11
C PRO A 173 -12.94 -7.98 14.91
N LYS A 174 -13.19 -7.49 16.12
CA LYS A 174 -12.15 -6.88 16.99
C LYS A 174 -10.92 -7.75 17.14
N LYS A 175 -11.09 -9.09 17.21
CA LYS A 175 -9.98 -10.05 17.29
C LYS A 175 -9.02 -9.96 16.10
N HIS A 176 -9.47 -9.54 14.91
CA HIS A 176 -8.65 -9.40 13.71
C HIS A 176 -7.92 -8.04 13.64
N LEU A 177 -8.12 -7.17 14.64
CA LEU A 177 -7.41 -5.90 14.78
C LEU A 177 -6.31 -5.97 15.85
N THR A 178 -6.13 -7.13 16.48
CA THR A 178 -5.10 -7.33 17.51
C THR A 178 -3.75 -7.65 16.87
N GLU A 179 -2.67 -7.19 17.49
CA GLU A 179 -1.30 -7.52 17.06
C GLU A 179 -1.09 -9.04 16.99
N LYS A 180 -1.62 -9.79 17.98
CA LYS A 180 -1.58 -11.26 17.98
C LYS A 180 -2.13 -11.86 16.68
N PHE A 181 -3.23 -11.32 16.16
CA PHE A 181 -3.80 -11.78 14.90
C PHE A 181 -2.94 -11.34 13.70
N LEU A 182 -2.49 -10.09 13.69
CA LEU A 182 -1.72 -9.52 12.59
C LEU A 182 -0.33 -10.15 12.44
N LEU A 183 0.20 -10.74 13.52
CA LEU A 183 1.45 -11.52 13.52
C LEU A 183 1.25 -12.98 13.10
N THR A 184 0.02 -13.44 12.83
CA THR A 184 -0.17 -14.78 12.27
C THR A 184 0.38 -14.89 10.87
N GLU A 185 0.83 -16.09 10.50
CA GLU A 185 1.22 -16.33 9.09
C GLU A 185 0.01 -16.06 8.18
N PRO A 186 0.19 -15.25 7.13
CA PRO A 186 -0.86 -15.06 6.15
C PRO A 186 -1.22 -16.41 5.51
N PRO A 187 -2.47 -16.57 5.05
CA PRO A 187 -2.90 -17.82 4.42
C PRO A 187 -1.95 -18.16 3.28
N LYS A 188 -1.61 -19.45 3.15
CA LYS A 188 -0.79 -19.91 2.02
C LYS A 188 -1.52 -19.57 0.73
N ILE A 189 -0.89 -18.74 -0.07
CA ILE A 189 -1.42 -18.33 -1.37
C ILE A 189 -1.16 -19.50 -2.30
N THR A 190 -2.20 -20.29 -2.57
CA THR A 190 -2.18 -21.26 -3.68
C THR A 190 -2.54 -20.51 -4.95
N ASP A 191 -1.68 -20.59 -5.96
CA ASP A 191 -1.97 -20.10 -7.31
C ASP A 191 -3.21 -20.84 -7.82
N TYR A 192 -4.33 -20.12 -8.05
CA TYR A 192 -5.48 -20.57 -8.81
C TYR A 192 -5.35 -20.15 -10.25
#